data_74bc9111eaf194900d2a8792f3b80f54
#
_entry.id   74bc9111eaf194900d2a8792f3b80f54
#
_cell.length_a   1.000
_cell.length_b   1.000
_cell.length_c   1.000
_cell.angle_alpha   90.00
_cell.angle_beta   90.00
_cell.angle_gamma   90.00
#
_symmetry.space_group_name_H-M   'P 1'
#
loop_
_entity.id
_entity.type
_entity.pdbx_description
1 polymer ?
#
loop_
_entity_poly.entity_id
_entity_poly.type
_entity_poly.pdbx_seq_one_letter_code
_entity_poly.pdbx_strand_id
1 'polypeptide(L)'
;MKTRVAFGVTGAVVVILALFVFPPIVAQLLMMALSVCAAQEFTAATAGKNNKELQIAAMLLALGMSFASARDSYPVYWMRAMLYIGVVVLFVLLLRHHTKFGFMELAGAYFGGILIPYLLMSLIRMFTMSENGAFHLVI
;
A
#
# COMPACT_ATOMS: atom_id res chain seq x y z
N MET A 1 -7.20 22.95 -5.68
CA MET A 1 -6.42 22.08 -6.57
C MET A 1 -4.92 22.29 -6.51
N LYS A 2 -4.45 23.52 -6.53
CA LYS A 2 -2.99 23.83 -6.48
C LYS A 2 -2.30 23.31 -5.22
N THR A 3 -2.93 23.40 -4.06
CA THR A 3 -2.41 22.89 -2.77
C THR A 3 -2.25 21.36 -2.75
N ARG A 4 -3.18 20.61 -3.30
CA ARG A 4 -3.10 19.13 -3.35
C ARG A 4 -1.98 18.65 -4.25
N VAL A 5 -1.81 19.29 -5.40
CA VAL A 5 -0.71 19.00 -6.33
C VAL A 5 0.64 19.36 -5.71
N ALA A 6 0.74 20.50 -5.03
CA ALA A 6 1.94 20.90 -4.31
C ALA A 6 2.32 19.90 -3.20
N PHE A 7 1.37 19.43 -2.41
CA PHE A 7 1.59 18.38 -1.40
C PHE A 7 2.02 17.06 -2.02
N GLY A 8 1.39 16.66 -3.12
CA GLY A 8 1.76 15.44 -3.83
C GLY A 8 3.18 15.49 -4.40
N VAL A 9 3.56 16.58 -5.03
CA VAL A 9 4.91 16.80 -5.58
C VAL A 9 5.94 16.85 -4.45
N THR A 10 5.67 17.59 -3.38
CA THR A 10 6.55 17.69 -2.22
C THR A 10 6.74 16.31 -1.56
N GLY A 11 5.65 15.56 -1.39
CA GLY A 11 5.69 14.20 -0.87
C GLY A 11 6.53 13.26 -1.74
N ALA A 12 6.37 13.31 -3.06
CA ALA A 12 7.16 12.53 -4.01
C ALA A 12 8.66 12.86 -3.92
N VAL A 13 9.00 14.14 -3.85
CA VAL A 13 10.40 14.60 -3.70
C VAL A 13 10.99 14.12 -2.39
N VAL A 14 10.25 14.23 -1.28
CA VAL A 14 10.68 13.74 0.05
C VAL A 14 10.92 12.22 0.02
N VAL A 15 10.04 11.47 -0.62
CA VAL A 15 10.19 10.00 -0.74
C VAL A 15 11.43 9.65 -1.55
N ILE A 16 11.65 10.30 -2.68
CA ILE A 16 12.82 10.05 -3.52
C ILE A 16 14.11 10.40 -2.76
N LEU A 17 14.16 11.53 -2.08
CA LEU A 17 15.30 11.93 -1.26
C LEU A 17 15.53 10.93 -0.11
N ALA A 18 14.47 10.48 0.54
CA ALA A 18 14.57 9.48 1.62
C ALA A 18 15.13 8.15 1.12
N LEU A 19 14.76 7.72 -0.09
CA LEU A 19 15.30 6.50 -0.70
C LEU A 19 16.80 6.58 -0.99
N PHE A 20 17.31 7.76 -1.34
CA PHE A 20 18.73 7.95 -1.65
C PHE A 20 19.62 8.22 -0.44
N VAL A 21 19.09 8.91 0.57
CA VAL A 21 19.87 9.42 1.70
C VAL A 21 19.84 8.48 2.91
N PHE A 22 18.70 7.82 3.14
CA PHE A 22 18.50 7.00 4.33
C PHE A 22 18.82 5.52 4.10
N PRO A 23 19.21 4.78 5.16
CA PRO A 23 19.42 3.35 5.08
C PRO A 23 18.11 2.61 4.68
N PRO A 24 18.22 1.40 4.10
CA PRO A 24 17.07 0.68 3.56
C PRO A 24 15.95 0.41 4.58
N ILE A 25 16.29 0.26 5.86
CA ILE A 25 15.32 0.03 6.93
C ILE A 25 14.40 1.24 7.13
N VAL A 26 14.98 2.45 7.14
CA VAL A 26 14.21 3.70 7.27
C VAL A 26 13.32 3.93 6.06
N ALA A 27 13.82 3.64 4.87
CA ALA A 27 13.05 3.71 3.63
C ALA A 27 11.86 2.73 3.66
N GLN A 28 12.04 1.51 4.14
CA GLN A 28 10.95 0.54 4.30
C GLN A 28 9.87 1.04 5.26
N LEU A 29 10.26 1.56 6.43
CA LEU A 29 9.32 2.11 7.40
C LEU A 29 8.55 3.31 6.85
N LEU A 30 9.24 4.19 6.14
CA LEU A 30 8.61 5.35 5.49
C LEU A 30 7.58 4.90 4.45
N MET A 31 7.92 3.92 3.63
CA MET A 31 7.01 3.41 2.60
C MET A 31 5.83 2.63 3.20
N MET A 32 6.03 1.94 4.32
CA MET A 32 4.91 1.35 5.07
C MET A 32 3.93 2.43 5.53
N ALA A 33 4.44 3.50 6.15
CA ALA A 33 3.61 4.61 6.59
C ALA A 33 2.86 5.27 5.42
N LEU A 34 3.55 5.51 4.31
CA LEU A 34 2.94 6.07 3.10
C LEU A 34 1.86 5.16 2.50
N SER A 35 2.10 3.85 2.49
CA SER A 35 1.12 2.88 1.97
C SER A 35 -0.16 2.87 2.80
N VAL A 36 -0.04 2.97 4.12
CA VAL A 36 -1.20 3.05 5.02
C VAL A 36 -1.97 4.36 4.81
N CYS A 37 -1.27 5.49 4.73
CA CYS A 37 -1.90 6.78 4.44
C CYS A 37 -2.59 6.78 3.07
N ALA A 38 -1.92 6.26 2.06
CA ALA A 38 -2.49 6.15 0.72
C ALA A 38 -3.73 5.26 0.68
N ALA A 39 -3.70 4.13 1.39
CA ALA A 39 -4.84 3.22 1.51
C ALA A 39 -6.03 3.92 2.19
N GLN A 40 -5.77 4.67 3.25
CA GLN A 40 -6.80 5.44 3.95
C GLN A 40 -7.42 6.51 3.05
N GLU A 41 -6.61 7.33 2.40
CA GLU A 41 -7.09 8.40 1.52
C GLU A 41 -7.85 7.85 0.31
N PHE A 42 -7.33 6.80 -0.30
CA PHE A 42 -7.96 6.17 -1.45
C PHE A 42 -9.32 5.56 -1.08
N THR A 43 -9.40 4.87 0.06
CA THR A 43 -10.65 4.30 0.55
C THR A 43 -11.63 5.40 0.96
N ALA A 44 -11.17 6.47 1.58
CA ALA A 44 -12.00 7.62 1.91
C ALA A 44 -12.56 8.32 0.67
N ALA A 45 -11.79 8.37 -0.41
CA ALA A 45 -12.21 8.95 -1.68
C ALA A 45 -13.24 8.09 -2.41
N THR A 46 -13.13 6.76 -2.33
CA THR A 46 -14.02 5.82 -3.02
C THR A 46 -15.27 5.46 -2.23
N ALA A 47 -15.14 5.23 -0.94
CA ALA A 47 -16.22 4.78 -0.06
C ALA A 47 -16.85 5.88 0.79
N GLY A 48 -16.29 7.09 0.76
CA GLY A 48 -16.69 8.20 1.61
C GLY A 48 -16.10 8.13 3.02
N LYS A 49 -16.01 9.30 3.64
CA LYS A 49 -15.38 9.45 4.97
C LYS A 49 -16.16 8.79 6.11
N ASN A 50 -17.42 8.45 5.89
CA ASN A 50 -18.28 7.87 6.92
C ASN A 50 -18.07 6.36 7.13
N ASN A 51 -17.44 5.68 6.18
CA ASN A 51 -17.21 4.23 6.24
C ASN A 51 -15.90 3.88 6.93
N LYS A 52 -15.81 4.16 8.23
CA LYS A 52 -14.61 3.92 9.03
C LYS A 52 -14.17 2.47 9.07
N GLU A 53 -15.11 1.54 9.10
CA GLU A 53 -14.82 0.10 9.11
C GLU A 53 -14.05 -0.34 7.87
N LEU A 54 -14.47 0.15 6.71
CA LEU A 54 -13.80 -0.15 5.45
C LEU A 54 -12.41 0.50 5.35
N GLN A 55 -12.27 1.72 5.87
CA GLN A 55 -10.97 2.39 5.97
C GLN A 55 -9.99 1.64 6.88
N ILE A 56 -10.46 1.20 8.04
CA ILE A 56 -9.66 0.41 8.99
C ILE A 56 -9.24 -0.91 8.35
N ALA A 57 -10.16 -1.60 7.68
CA ALA A 57 -9.84 -2.84 6.98
C ALA A 57 -8.78 -2.62 5.89
N ALA A 58 -8.89 -1.56 5.08
CA ALA A 58 -7.91 -1.20 4.07
C ALA A 58 -6.54 -0.86 4.68
N MET A 59 -6.52 -0.13 5.79
CA MET A 59 -5.27 0.19 6.51
C MET A 59 -4.59 -1.07 7.07
N LEU A 60 -5.35 -1.99 7.65
CA LEU A 60 -4.83 -3.26 8.16
C LEU A 60 -4.29 -4.14 7.03
N LEU A 61 -4.99 -4.19 5.91
CA LEU A 61 -4.52 -4.91 4.72
C LEU A 61 -3.24 -4.29 4.17
N ALA A 62 -3.16 -2.96 4.12
CA ALA A 62 -1.96 -2.23 3.68
C ALA A 62 -0.76 -2.52 4.58
N LEU A 63 -0.95 -2.52 5.90
CA LEU A 63 0.09 -2.90 6.87
C LEU A 63 0.54 -4.35 6.67
N GLY A 64 -0.41 -5.27 6.59
CA GLY A 64 -0.13 -6.69 6.39
C GLY A 64 0.62 -6.94 5.09
N MET A 65 0.22 -6.30 4.01
CA MET A 65 0.88 -6.42 2.71
C MET A 65 2.29 -5.84 2.73
N SER A 66 2.47 -4.68 3.35
CA SER A 66 3.78 -4.04 3.49
C SER A 66 4.72 -4.89 4.32
N PHE A 67 4.23 -5.44 5.43
CA PHE A 67 5.01 -6.32 6.30
C PHE A 67 5.36 -7.64 5.61
N ALA A 68 4.43 -8.23 4.88
CA ALA A 68 4.68 -9.44 4.10
C ALA A 68 5.74 -9.23 3.01
N SER A 69 5.73 -8.05 2.38
CA SER A 69 6.71 -7.68 1.37
C SER A 69 8.11 -7.39 1.94
N ALA A 70 8.18 -6.96 3.19
CA ALA A 70 9.46 -6.65 3.86
C ALA A 70 10.25 -7.90 4.27
N ARG A 71 9.64 -9.07 4.24
CA ARG A 71 10.26 -10.32 4.65
C ARG A 71 11.06 -10.97 3.52
N ASP A 72 12.37 -11.14 3.74
CA ASP A 72 13.31 -11.61 2.71
C ASP A 72 13.23 -13.10 2.40
N SER A 73 12.74 -13.92 3.35
CA SER A 73 12.88 -15.38 3.24
C SER A 73 11.92 -16.07 2.26
N TYR A 74 10.66 -15.61 2.15
CA TYR A 74 9.67 -16.17 1.20
C TYR A 74 8.60 -15.14 0.83
N PRO A 75 8.97 -14.06 0.16
CA PRO A 75 8.06 -12.95 -0.06
C PRO A 75 6.85 -13.32 -0.94
N VAL A 76 7.06 -14.20 -1.92
CA VAL A 76 6.00 -14.54 -2.89
C VAL A 76 4.84 -15.29 -2.24
N TYR A 77 5.12 -16.21 -1.32
CA TYR A 77 4.08 -16.97 -0.62
C TYR A 77 3.25 -16.08 0.31
N TRP A 78 3.93 -15.24 1.08
CA TRP A 78 3.26 -14.31 1.99
C TRP A 78 2.43 -13.27 1.24
N MET A 79 2.94 -12.77 0.11
CA MET A 79 2.20 -11.85 -0.74
C MET A 79 0.95 -12.49 -1.33
N ARG A 80 1.04 -13.72 -1.82
CA ARG A 80 -0.12 -14.47 -2.31
C ARG A 80 -1.13 -14.74 -1.19
N ALA A 81 -0.65 -15.15 -0.01
CA ALA A 81 -1.51 -15.37 1.15
C ALA A 81 -2.27 -14.10 1.52
N MET A 82 -1.60 -12.94 1.54
CA MET A 82 -2.23 -11.66 1.83
C MET A 82 -3.26 -11.24 0.78
N LEU A 83 -3.03 -11.54 -0.49
CA LEU A 83 -4.02 -11.32 -1.55
C LEU A 83 -5.30 -12.11 -1.28
N TYR A 84 -5.18 -13.41 -0.96
CA TYR A 84 -6.34 -14.25 -0.65
C TYR A 84 -7.05 -13.82 0.62
N ILE A 85 -6.30 -13.54 1.69
CA ILE A 85 -6.84 -13.03 2.95
C ILE A 85 -7.60 -11.72 2.72
N GLY A 86 -7.05 -10.83 1.91
CA GLY A 86 -7.69 -9.57 1.54
C GLY A 86 -9.04 -9.77 0.86
N VAL A 87 -9.10 -10.68 -0.12
CA VAL A 87 -10.37 -11.02 -0.78
C VAL A 87 -11.38 -11.59 0.20
N VAL A 88 -10.96 -12.53 1.04
CA VAL A 88 -11.85 -13.15 2.04
C VAL A 88 -12.37 -12.13 3.05
N VAL A 89 -11.49 -11.28 3.58
CA VAL A 89 -11.87 -10.23 4.55
C VAL A 89 -12.89 -9.27 3.94
N LEU A 90 -12.64 -8.80 2.72
CA LEU A 90 -13.55 -7.89 2.04
C LEU A 90 -14.87 -8.57 1.68
N PHE A 91 -14.83 -9.84 1.32
CA PHE A 91 -16.05 -10.59 1.03
C PHE A 91 -16.89 -10.81 2.29
N VAL A 92 -16.26 -11.12 3.42
CA VAL A 92 -16.94 -11.21 4.73
C VAL A 92 -17.56 -9.87 5.12
N LEU A 93 -16.84 -8.77 4.92
CA LEU A 93 -17.38 -7.43 5.16
C LEU A 93 -18.57 -7.12 4.26
N LEU A 94 -18.52 -7.52 3.00
CA LEU A 94 -19.64 -7.38 2.07
C LEU A 94 -20.88 -8.13 2.57
N LEU A 95 -20.71 -9.38 2.96
CA LEU A 95 -21.82 -10.20 3.48
C LEU A 95 -22.40 -9.65 4.77
N ARG A 96 -21.53 -9.14 5.65
CA ARG A 96 -21.95 -8.60 6.95
C ARG A 96 -22.68 -7.27 6.82
N HIS A 97 -22.28 -6.43 5.87
CA HIS A 97 -22.81 -5.08 5.69
C HIS A 97 -23.30 -4.84 4.25
N HIS A 98 -23.98 -5.82 3.68
CA HIS A 98 -24.46 -5.75 2.29
C HIS A 98 -25.36 -4.56 1.96
N THR A 99 -25.97 -3.94 2.97
CA THR A 99 -26.78 -2.74 2.82
C THR A 99 -25.99 -1.43 2.85
N LYS A 100 -24.77 -1.45 3.44
CA LYS A 100 -23.95 -0.26 3.61
C LYS A 100 -22.90 -0.06 2.52
N PHE A 101 -22.35 -1.17 2.01
CA PHE A 101 -21.22 -1.13 1.08
C PHE A 101 -21.62 -1.65 -0.28
N GLY A 102 -21.34 -0.87 -1.31
CA GLY A 102 -21.43 -1.28 -2.69
C GLY A 102 -20.16 -2.00 -3.15
N PHE A 103 -20.26 -2.72 -4.26
CA PHE A 103 -19.13 -3.40 -4.88
C PHE A 103 -17.97 -2.45 -5.21
N MET A 104 -18.28 -1.24 -5.68
CA MET A 104 -17.27 -0.24 -6.02
C MET A 104 -16.48 0.25 -4.81
N GLU A 105 -17.12 0.38 -3.67
CA GLU A 105 -16.48 0.77 -2.42
C GLU A 105 -15.51 -0.30 -1.93
N LEU A 106 -15.92 -1.55 -2.02
CA LEU A 106 -15.07 -2.70 -1.67
C LEU A 106 -13.89 -2.86 -2.63
N ALA A 107 -14.13 -2.70 -3.91
CA ALA A 107 -13.07 -2.69 -4.90
C ALA A 107 -12.04 -1.59 -4.62
N GLY A 108 -12.50 -0.38 -4.27
CA GLY A 108 -11.65 0.72 -3.86
C GLY A 108 -10.80 0.38 -2.62
N ALA A 109 -11.40 -0.24 -1.61
CA ALA A 109 -10.68 -0.68 -0.42
C ALA A 109 -9.62 -1.77 -0.73
N TYR A 110 -9.93 -2.69 -1.61
CA TYR A 110 -9.00 -3.71 -2.08
C TYR A 110 -7.82 -3.10 -2.83
N PHE A 111 -8.09 -2.21 -3.78
CA PHE A 111 -7.05 -1.50 -4.52
C PHE A 111 -6.16 -0.68 -3.59
N GLY A 112 -6.76 0.10 -2.70
CA GLY A 112 -6.02 0.91 -1.74
C GLY A 112 -5.24 0.09 -0.72
N GLY A 113 -5.83 -0.99 -0.21
CA GLY A 113 -5.23 -1.81 0.85
C GLY A 113 -4.19 -2.82 0.36
N ILE A 114 -4.22 -3.23 -0.89
CA ILE A 114 -3.36 -4.30 -1.41
C ILE A 114 -2.51 -3.82 -2.58
N LEU A 115 -3.12 -3.23 -3.60
CA LEU A 115 -2.40 -2.87 -4.82
C LEU A 115 -1.39 -1.74 -4.59
N ILE A 116 -1.79 -0.70 -3.90
CA ILE A 116 -0.90 0.45 -3.61
C ILE A 116 0.31 0.04 -2.76
N PRO A 117 0.15 -0.67 -1.62
CA PRO A 117 1.29 -1.17 -0.87
C PRO A 117 2.18 -2.11 -1.67
N TYR A 118 1.58 -2.97 -2.48
CA TYR A 118 2.32 -3.88 -3.35
C TYR A 118 3.24 -3.14 -4.32
N LEU A 119 2.72 -2.12 -4.99
CA LEU A 119 3.49 -1.30 -5.93
C LEU A 119 4.60 -0.53 -5.22
N LEU A 120 4.31 0.10 -4.08
CA LEU A 120 5.29 0.87 -3.32
C LEU A 120 6.42 -0.02 -2.79
N MET A 121 6.09 -1.18 -2.25
CA MET A 121 7.10 -2.12 -1.75
C MET A 121 7.89 -2.79 -2.87
N SER A 122 7.29 -2.97 -4.04
CA SER A 122 7.98 -3.41 -5.26
C SER A 122 9.07 -2.43 -5.68
N LEU A 123 8.80 -1.13 -5.60
CA LEU A 123 9.79 -0.09 -5.87
C LEU A 123 10.99 -0.19 -4.93
N ILE A 124 10.76 -0.36 -3.63
CA ILE A 124 11.85 -0.53 -2.65
C ILE A 124 12.69 -1.74 -2.98
N ARG A 125 12.07 -2.85 -3.34
CA ARG A 125 12.81 -4.05 -3.74
C ARG A 125 13.70 -3.80 -4.93
N MET A 126 13.21 -3.08 -5.92
CA MET A 126 14.04 -2.70 -7.05
C MET A 126 15.26 -1.88 -6.61
N PHE A 127 15.06 -0.94 -5.69
CA PHE A 127 16.16 -0.13 -5.16
C PHE A 127 17.15 -0.93 -4.30
N THR A 128 16.68 -1.82 -3.45
CA THR A 128 17.56 -2.66 -2.61
C THR A 128 18.33 -3.70 -3.41
N MET A 129 17.73 -4.22 -4.47
CA MET A 129 18.45 -5.09 -5.43
C MET A 129 19.47 -4.32 -6.26
N SER A 130 19.25 -3.03 -6.48
CA SER A 130 20.14 -2.17 -7.24
C SER A 130 21.45 -1.85 -6.55
N GLU A 131 21.51 -1.88 -5.22
CA GLU A 131 22.79 -1.71 -4.50
C GLU A 131 23.76 -2.87 -4.77
N ASN A 132 23.24 -4.07 -5.02
CA ASN A 132 24.03 -5.25 -5.41
C ASN A 132 24.08 -5.52 -6.92
N GLY A 133 23.33 -4.79 -7.70
CA GLY A 133 23.19 -5.04 -9.14
C GLY A 133 22.64 -3.85 -9.91
N ALA A 134 23.12 -2.65 -9.64
CA ALA A 134 22.69 -1.41 -10.32
C ALA A 134 22.81 -1.51 -11.86
N PHE A 135 23.64 -2.41 -12.34
CA PHE A 135 23.81 -2.67 -13.76
C PHE A 135 22.70 -3.50 -14.39
N HIS A 136 21.95 -4.26 -13.63
CA HIS A 136 20.88 -5.13 -14.18
C HIS A 136 19.56 -4.40 -14.42
N LEU A 137 19.35 -3.24 -13.83
CA LEU A 137 18.12 -2.46 -13.98
C LEU A 137 18.20 -1.40 -15.09
N VAL A 138 19.41 -1.08 -15.54
CA VAL A 138 19.66 -0.13 -16.65
C VAL A 138 19.75 -0.85 -17.99
N ILE A 139 19.80 -2.16 -17.98
CA ILE A 139 19.77 -3.03 -19.15
C ILE A 139 18.41 -3.71 -19.23
#